data_65cbc40e56f6a0470d9c2526ed44575b
#
_entry.id   65cbc40e56f6a0470d9c2526ed44575b
#
_cell.length_a   1.000
_cell.length_b   1.000
_cell.length_c   1.000
_cell.angle_alpha   90.00
_cell.angle_beta   90.00
_cell.angle_gamma   90.00
#
_symmetry.space_group_name_H-M   'P 1'
#
loop_
_entity.id
_entity.type
_entity.pdbx_description
1 polymer ?
#
loop_
_entity_poly.entity_id
_entity_poly.type
_entity_poly.pdbx_seq_one_letter_code
_entity_poly.pdbx_strand_id
1 'polypeptide(L)'
;MPYLQAVYWDLDGTIANTELEAHLPAFNKSFKDLSLDWYWDTKTYIDLLKINGGRNRISFFAKQKSVDISSDFVIQIHKKKQEHYLDLVNSGVVSLKTGVDRLIKELSFKKVRQFIVTSSSRTVSYTHLTLPTKVE
;
A
#
# COMPACT_ATOMS: atom_id res chain seq x y z
N MET A 1 25.92 -26.05 -7.81
CA MET A 1 24.52 -25.65 -7.67
C MET A 1 24.45 -24.25 -7.09
N PRO A 2 23.78 -23.31 -7.78
CA PRO A 2 23.54 -22.02 -7.17
C PRO A 2 22.57 -22.18 -6.01
N TYR A 3 22.89 -21.53 -4.90
CA TYR A 3 22.03 -21.49 -3.72
C TYR A 3 21.31 -20.15 -3.65
N LEU A 4 20.08 -20.17 -3.20
CA LEU A 4 19.34 -18.95 -2.90
C LEU A 4 20.02 -18.21 -1.75
N GLN A 5 20.54 -17.04 -2.00
CA GLN A 5 21.32 -16.28 -1.01
C GLN A 5 20.51 -15.17 -0.36
N ALA A 6 19.56 -14.59 -1.10
CA ALA A 6 18.75 -13.49 -0.62
C ALA A 6 17.40 -13.45 -1.33
N VAL A 7 16.39 -12.94 -0.62
CA VAL A 7 15.05 -12.64 -1.15
C VAL A 7 14.77 -11.17 -0.92
N TYR A 8 14.31 -10.49 -1.95
CA TYR A 8 13.86 -9.12 -1.90
C TYR A 8 12.34 -9.11 -2.04
N TRP A 9 11.67 -8.73 -0.98
CA TRP A 9 10.23 -8.72 -0.90
C TRP A 9 9.67 -7.37 -1.32
N ASP A 10 8.68 -7.37 -2.22
CA ASP A 10 7.76 -6.24 -2.35
C ASP A 10 6.77 -6.27 -1.19
N LEU A 11 6.36 -5.12 -0.68
CA LEU A 11 5.48 -5.03 0.48
C LEU A 11 4.01 -5.00 0.08
N ASP A 12 3.59 -3.93 -0.61
CA ASP A 12 2.19 -3.66 -0.88
C ASP A 12 1.59 -4.67 -1.86
N GLY A 13 0.60 -5.42 -1.40
CA GLY A 13 -0.06 -6.45 -2.20
C GLY A 13 0.75 -7.73 -2.41
N THR A 14 1.96 -7.81 -1.88
CA THR A 14 2.82 -9.00 -1.96
C THR A 14 2.96 -9.67 -0.60
N ILE A 15 3.57 -9.02 0.36
CA ILE A 15 3.67 -9.53 1.74
C ILE A 15 2.38 -9.28 2.49
N ALA A 16 1.87 -8.06 2.41
CA ALA A 16 0.70 -7.61 3.15
C ALA A 16 -0.39 -7.12 2.20
N ASN A 17 -1.63 -7.31 2.59
CA ASN A 17 -2.79 -6.90 1.81
C ASN A 17 -3.09 -5.42 1.99
N THR A 18 -2.06 -4.59 1.92
CA THR A 18 -2.14 -3.15 2.14
C THR A 18 -2.97 -2.42 1.08
N GLU A 19 -2.99 -2.92 -0.16
CA GLU A 19 -3.75 -2.28 -1.23
C GLU A 19 -5.25 -2.28 -0.94
N LEU A 20 -5.83 -3.41 -0.60
CA LEU A 20 -7.26 -3.53 -0.39
C LEU A 20 -7.69 -3.27 1.05
N GLU A 21 -6.82 -3.49 2.03
CA GLU A 21 -7.16 -3.34 3.44
C GLU A 21 -6.72 -2.00 4.05
N ALA A 22 -5.87 -1.26 3.38
CA ALA A 22 -5.38 0.03 3.86
C ALA A 22 -5.45 1.14 2.82
N HIS A 23 -4.80 1.01 1.67
CA HIS A 23 -4.80 2.05 0.66
C HIS A 23 -6.20 2.39 0.15
N LEU A 24 -6.96 1.40 -0.30
CA LEU A 24 -8.30 1.60 -0.82
C LEU A 24 -9.26 2.23 0.21
N PRO A 25 -9.39 1.69 1.44
CA PRO A 25 -10.24 2.33 2.44
C PRO A 25 -9.78 3.74 2.80
N ALA A 26 -8.47 4.01 2.78
CA ALA A 26 -7.93 5.32 3.08
C ALA A 26 -8.34 6.36 2.01
N PHE A 27 -8.32 6.00 0.74
CA PHE A 27 -8.83 6.85 -0.33
C PHE A 27 -10.31 7.17 -0.11
N ASN A 28 -11.13 6.17 0.12
CA ASN A 28 -12.58 6.37 0.30
C ASN A 28 -12.90 7.23 1.51
N LYS A 29 -12.16 7.08 2.61
CA LYS A 29 -12.30 7.94 3.79
C LYS A 29 -11.90 9.38 3.49
N SER A 30 -10.83 9.59 2.72
CA SER A 30 -10.42 10.94 2.35
C SER A 30 -11.43 11.64 1.46
N PHE A 31 -12.06 10.93 0.54
CA PHE A 31 -13.12 11.48 -0.30
C PHE A 31 -14.30 11.92 0.55
N LYS A 32 -14.70 11.10 1.49
CA LYS A 32 -15.81 11.42 2.42
C LYS A 32 -15.49 12.65 3.27
N ASP A 33 -14.28 12.71 3.83
CA ASP A 33 -13.87 13.83 4.69
C ASP A 33 -13.88 15.16 3.93
N LEU A 34 -13.58 15.13 2.64
CA LEU A 34 -13.52 16.32 1.79
C LEU A 34 -14.82 16.54 0.99
N SER A 35 -15.88 15.86 1.38
CA SER A 35 -17.23 16.00 0.78
C SER A 35 -17.27 15.70 -0.71
N LEU A 36 -16.40 14.79 -1.16
CA LEU A 36 -16.43 14.29 -2.52
C LEU A 36 -17.40 13.12 -2.63
N ASP A 37 -18.24 13.15 -3.66
CA ASP A 37 -19.19 12.08 -3.98
C ASP A 37 -18.49 10.98 -4.78
N TRP A 38 -17.34 10.53 -4.30
CA TRP A 38 -16.54 9.49 -4.92
C TRP A 38 -16.44 8.27 -4.01
N TYR A 39 -16.54 7.12 -4.63
CA TYR A 39 -16.28 5.85 -3.96
C TYR A 39 -15.59 4.90 -4.94
N TRP A 40 -14.41 4.43 -4.57
CA TRP A 40 -13.70 3.42 -5.33
C TRP A 40 -14.02 2.04 -4.75
N ASP A 41 -14.68 1.21 -5.55
CA ASP A 41 -14.80 -0.20 -5.23
C ASP A 41 -13.51 -0.94 -5.58
N THR A 42 -13.44 -2.22 -5.23
CA THR A 42 -12.26 -3.04 -5.47
C THR A 42 -11.87 -3.07 -6.95
N LYS A 43 -12.85 -3.23 -7.85
CA LYS A 43 -12.59 -3.28 -9.29
C LYS A 43 -12.03 -1.96 -9.80
N THR A 44 -12.64 -0.86 -9.44
CA THR A 44 -12.18 0.48 -9.82
C THR A 44 -10.76 0.72 -9.32
N TYR A 45 -10.48 0.36 -8.07
CA TYR A 45 -9.16 0.54 -7.49
C TYR A 45 -8.09 -0.30 -8.20
N ILE A 46 -8.39 -1.56 -8.49
CA ILE A 46 -7.47 -2.44 -9.21
C ILE A 46 -7.13 -1.86 -10.59
N ASP A 47 -8.12 -1.34 -11.29
CA ASP A 47 -7.87 -0.67 -12.58
C ASP A 47 -6.99 0.58 -12.41
N LEU A 48 -7.20 1.35 -11.35
CA LEU A 48 -6.40 2.55 -11.05
C LEU A 48 -4.97 2.21 -10.62
N LEU A 49 -4.69 1.01 -10.15
CA LEU A 49 -3.34 0.57 -9.83
C LEU A 49 -2.40 0.53 -11.04
N LYS A 50 -2.95 0.51 -12.25
CA LYS A 50 -2.16 0.65 -13.49
C LYS A 50 -1.50 2.03 -13.60
N ILE A 51 -2.01 3.00 -12.87
CA ILE A 51 -1.47 4.36 -12.81
C ILE A 51 -0.56 4.46 -11.60
N ASN A 52 0.68 4.84 -11.83
CA ASN A 52 1.66 4.94 -10.76
C ASN A 52 1.47 6.22 -9.94
N GLY A 53 1.39 6.05 -8.63
CA GLY A 53 1.28 7.16 -7.67
C GLY A 53 -0.15 7.56 -7.33
N GLY A 54 -0.40 7.76 -6.03
CA GLY A 54 -1.74 8.07 -5.51
C GLY A 54 -2.32 9.38 -6.05
N ARG A 55 -1.50 10.42 -6.15
CA ARG A 55 -1.93 11.71 -6.71
C ARG A 55 -2.35 11.58 -8.17
N ASN A 56 -1.61 10.82 -8.94
CA ASN A 56 -1.93 10.58 -10.35
C ASN A 56 -3.22 9.78 -10.50
N ARG A 57 -3.49 8.84 -9.61
CA ARG A 57 -4.76 8.10 -9.59
C ARG A 57 -5.94 9.02 -9.32
N ILE A 58 -5.80 9.92 -8.36
CA ILE A 58 -6.84 10.91 -8.03
C ILE A 58 -7.12 11.80 -9.24
N SER A 59 -6.08 12.35 -9.85
CA SER A 59 -6.21 13.24 -11.02
C SER A 59 -6.83 12.52 -12.22
N PHE A 60 -6.42 11.30 -12.46
CA PHE A 60 -6.97 10.47 -13.55
C PHE A 60 -8.46 10.18 -13.33
N PHE A 61 -8.84 9.80 -12.12
CA PHE A 61 -10.24 9.53 -11.80
C PHE A 61 -11.11 10.78 -11.94
N ALA A 62 -10.63 11.93 -11.47
CA ALA A 62 -11.33 13.21 -11.65
C ALA A 62 -11.57 13.50 -13.14
N LYS A 63 -10.57 13.27 -13.96
CA LYS A 63 -10.65 13.47 -15.41
C LYS A 63 -11.67 12.53 -16.05
N GLN A 64 -11.71 11.27 -15.63
CA GLN A 64 -12.71 10.32 -16.12
C GLN A 64 -14.13 10.75 -15.73
N LYS A 65 -14.31 11.37 -14.58
CA LYS A 65 -15.59 11.91 -14.11
C LYS A 65 -15.93 13.28 -14.69
N SER A 66 -15.06 13.85 -15.53
CA SER A 66 -15.20 15.21 -16.06
C SER A 66 -15.30 16.26 -14.95
N VAL A 67 -14.60 16.01 -13.82
CA VAL A 67 -14.53 16.94 -12.70
C VAL A 67 -13.21 17.70 -12.79
N ASP A 68 -13.32 19.03 -12.84
CA ASP A 68 -12.15 19.89 -12.79
C ASP A 68 -11.69 20.02 -11.35
N ILE A 69 -10.46 19.61 -11.09
CA ILE A 69 -9.88 19.58 -9.75
C ILE A 69 -8.49 20.22 -9.80
N SER A 70 -8.22 21.13 -8.85
CA SER A 70 -6.93 21.80 -8.76
C SER A 70 -5.83 20.87 -8.25
N SER A 71 -4.60 21.15 -8.63
CA SER A 71 -3.43 20.42 -8.11
C SER A 71 -3.35 20.50 -6.59
N ASP A 72 -3.66 21.65 -6.00
CA ASP A 72 -3.64 21.83 -4.55
C ASP A 72 -4.70 20.95 -3.86
N PHE A 73 -5.86 20.81 -4.47
CA PHE A 73 -6.90 19.94 -3.92
C PHE A 73 -6.51 18.46 -4.02
N VAL A 74 -5.87 18.04 -5.11
CA VAL A 74 -5.32 16.68 -5.23
C VAL A 74 -4.32 16.40 -4.11
N ILE A 75 -3.44 17.36 -3.83
CA ILE A 75 -2.47 17.24 -2.73
C ILE A 75 -3.20 17.10 -1.38
N GLN A 76 -4.24 17.87 -1.16
CA GLN A 76 -5.04 17.81 0.06
C GLN A 76 -5.73 16.46 0.24
N ILE A 77 -6.34 15.94 -0.82
CA ILE A 77 -6.96 14.60 -0.82
C ILE A 77 -5.92 13.54 -0.46
N HIS A 78 -4.77 13.59 -1.12
CA HIS A 78 -3.70 12.61 -0.89
C HIS A 78 -3.14 12.70 0.53
N LYS A 79 -2.99 13.89 1.08
CA LYS A 79 -2.55 14.09 2.47
C LYS A 79 -3.54 13.45 3.45
N LYS A 80 -4.83 13.69 3.27
CA LYS A 80 -5.88 13.06 4.08
C LYS A 80 -5.84 11.54 3.95
N LYS A 81 -5.67 11.05 2.74
CA LYS A 81 -5.53 9.62 2.49
C LYS A 81 -4.35 9.02 3.24
N GLN A 82 -3.21 9.69 3.27
CA GLN A 82 -2.03 9.20 3.98
C GLN A 82 -2.25 9.14 5.49
N GLU A 83 -2.96 10.10 6.06
CA GLU A 83 -3.34 10.07 7.48
C GLU A 83 -4.20 8.84 7.80
N HIS A 84 -5.23 8.59 7.01
CA HIS A 84 -6.08 7.40 7.17
C HIS A 84 -5.33 6.10 6.95
N TYR A 85 -4.42 6.09 5.98
CA TYR A 85 -3.59 4.92 5.71
C TYR A 85 -2.74 4.53 6.93
N LEU A 86 -2.06 5.50 7.54
CA LEU A 86 -1.27 5.25 8.75
C LEU A 86 -2.13 4.76 9.91
N ASP A 87 -3.31 5.34 10.10
CA ASP A 87 -4.24 4.92 11.14
C ASP A 87 -4.68 3.46 10.93
N LEU A 88 -5.02 3.09 9.70
CA LEU A 88 -5.42 1.72 9.37
C LEU A 88 -4.28 0.72 9.58
N VAL A 89 -3.08 1.07 9.16
CA VAL A 89 -1.90 0.23 9.33
C VAL A 89 -1.60 0.05 10.83
N ASN A 90 -1.66 1.12 11.60
CA ASN A 90 -1.38 1.08 13.05
C ASN A 90 -2.48 0.38 13.85
N SER A 91 -3.70 0.29 13.33
CA SER A 91 -4.80 -0.42 13.98
C SER A 91 -4.70 -1.94 13.90
N GLY A 92 -3.81 -2.47 13.08
CA GLY A 92 -3.60 -3.91 12.92
C GLY A 92 -4.62 -4.61 12.03
N VAL A 93 -5.42 -3.87 11.25
CA VAL A 93 -6.41 -4.47 10.33
C VAL A 93 -5.79 -5.10 9.09
N VAL A 94 -4.53 -4.76 8.78
CA VAL A 94 -3.85 -5.29 7.59
C VAL A 94 -3.31 -6.69 7.88
N SER A 95 -3.65 -7.64 7.01
CA SER A 95 -3.21 -9.02 7.13
C SER A 95 -2.04 -9.34 6.21
N LEU A 96 -1.27 -10.36 6.59
CA LEU A 96 -0.29 -10.95 5.69
C LEU A 96 -0.99 -11.77 4.61
N LYS A 97 -0.42 -11.80 3.43
CA LYS A 97 -0.88 -12.70 2.37
C LYS A 97 -0.68 -14.16 2.79
N THR A 98 -1.57 -15.03 2.35
CA THR A 98 -1.53 -16.47 2.66
C THR A 98 -0.18 -17.08 2.29
N GLY A 99 0.42 -17.79 3.25
CA GLY A 99 1.70 -18.49 3.06
C GLY A 99 2.95 -17.62 3.27
N VAL A 100 2.80 -16.31 3.38
CA VAL A 100 3.94 -15.39 3.56
C VAL A 100 4.66 -15.65 4.89
N ASP A 101 3.92 -15.73 5.98
CA ASP A 101 4.51 -15.98 7.31
C ASP A 101 5.32 -17.29 7.32
N ARG A 102 4.73 -18.34 6.77
CA ARG A 102 5.41 -19.64 6.66
C ARG A 102 6.69 -19.56 5.84
N LEU A 103 6.63 -18.91 4.68
CA LEU A 103 7.79 -18.78 3.80
C LEU A 103 8.90 -17.94 4.43
N ILE A 104 8.56 -16.83 5.08
CA ILE A 104 9.54 -16.00 5.80
C ILE A 104 10.25 -16.84 6.88
N LYS A 105 9.50 -17.61 7.65
CA LYS A 105 10.06 -18.46 8.70
C LYS A 105 10.96 -19.56 8.12
N GLU A 106 10.54 -20.19 7.04
CA GLU A 106 11.32 -21.22 6.37
C GLU A 106 12.64 -20.66 5.81
N LEU A 107 12.58 -19.51 5.15
CA LEU A 107 13.78 -18.84 4.63
C LEU A 107 14.72 -18.41 5.74
N SER A 108 14.19 -17.94 6.85
CA SER A 108 14.99 -17.58 8.04
C SER A 108 15.66 -18.80 8.64
N PHE A 109 14.97 -19.92 8.75
CA PHE A 109 15.52 -21.18 9.21
C PHE A 109 16.68 -21.64 8.32
N LYS A 110 16.53 -21.49 7.01
CA LYS A 110 17.58 -21.82 6.03
C LYS A 110 18.68 -20.76 5.92
N LYS A 111 18.64 -19.74 6.76
CA LYS A 111 19.62 -18.63 6.80
C LYS A 111 19.71 -17.85 5.49
N VAL A 112 18.65 -17.82 4.72
CA VAL A 112 18.53 -16.96 3.55
C VAL A 112 18.26 -15.52 4.01
N ARG A 113 19.06 -14.58 3.53
CA ARG A 113 18.86 -13.16 3.85
C ARG A 113 17.58 -12.65 3.21
N GLN A 114 16.83 -11.83 3.94
CA GLN A 114 15.56 -11.28 3.47
C GLN A 114 15.53 -9.78 3.65
N PHE A 115 15.09 -9.07 2.62
CA PHE A 115 15.01 -7.63 2.57
C PHE A 115 13.62 -7.20 2.07
N ILE A 116 13.11 -6.09 2.57
CA ILE A 116 11.92 -5.44 2.00
C ILE A 116 12.38 -4.31 1.09
N VAL A 117 11.89 -4.32 -0.14
CA VAL A 117 12.10 -3.24 -1.12
C VAL A 117 10.74 -2.61 -1.37
N THR A 118 10.54 -1.39 -0.89
CA THR A 118 9.23 -0.74 -0.95
C THR A 118 9.36 0.78 -0.96
N SER A 119 8.38 1.44 -1.57
CA SER A 119 8.20 2.88 -1.49
C SER A 119 7.45 3.31 -0.22
N SER A 120 6.89 2.37 0.54
CA SER A 120 6.22 2.65 1.81
C SER A 120 7.20 3.10 2.89
N SER A 121 6.71 3.88 3.86
CA SER A 121 7.55 4.37 4.94
C SER A 121 8.12 3.21 5.79
N ARG A 122 9.26 3.47 6.42
CA ARG A 122 9.88 2.50 7.33
C ARG A 122 8.92 2.09 8.46
N THR A 123 8.18 3.03 9.01
CA THR A 123 7.18 2.77 10.07
C THR A 123 6.17 1.72 9.64
N VAL A 124 5.60 1.87 8.43
CA VAL A 124 4.63 0.91 7.89
C VAL A 124 5.25 -0.48 7.76
N SER A 125 6.45 -0.56 7.20
CA SER A 125 7.14 -1.83 6.99
C SER A 125 7.41 -2.58 8.30
N TYR A 126 7.82 -1.89 9.34
CA TYR A 126 8.14 -2.52 10.63
C TYR A 126 6.93 -2.80 11.50
N THR A 127 5.82 -2.12 11.31
CA THR A 127 4.58 -2.37 12.08
C THR A 127 4.04 -3.79 11.83
N HIS A 128 4.22 -4.34 10.64
CA HIS A 128 3.64 -5.62 10.26
C HIS A 128 4.63 -6.78 10.18
N LEU A 129 5.94 -6.50 10.13
CA LEU A 129 6.93 -7.50 9.76
C LEU A 129 8.12 -7.48 10.69
N THR A 130 8.59 -8.68 11.04
CA THR A 130 9.84 -8.92 11.76
C THR A 130 10.94 -9.34 10.78
N LEU A 131 11.08 -8.64 9.66
CA LEU A 131 12.17 -8.87 8.74
C LEU A 131 13.42 -8.10 9.18
N PRO A 132 14.62 -8.67 8.99
CA PRO A 132 15.84 -8.10 9.55
C PRO A 132 16.26 -6.78 8.91
N THR A 133 15.90 -6.53 7.65
CA THR A 133 16.39 -5.34 6.91
C THR A 133 15.37 -4.84 5.91
N LYS A 134 15.25 -3.51 5.84
CA LYS A 134 14.50 -2.82 4.80
C LYS A 134 15.45 -2.15 3.83
N VAL A 135 15.17 -2.30 2.55
CA VAL A 135 15.86 -1.60 1.45
C VAL A 135 14.82 -0.79 0.67
N GLU A 136 15.13 0.46 0.40
CA GLU A 136 14.29 1.36 -0.41
C GLU A 136 14.79 1.46 -1.84
#